data_825d5c53e12ac1bd48698aae0d9a8c63
#
_entry.id   825d5c53e12ac1bd48698aae0d9a8c63
#
_cell.length_a   1.000
_cell.length_b   1.000
_cell.length_c   1.000
_cell.angle_alpha   90.00
_cell.angle_beta   90.00
_cell.angle_gamma   90.00
#
_symmetry.space_group_name_H-M   'P 1'
#
loop_
_entity.id
_entity.type
_entity.pdbx_description
1 polymer ?
#
loop_
_entity_poly.entity_id
_entity_poly.type
_entity_poly.pdbx_seq_one_letter_code
_entity_poly.pdbx_strand_id
1 'polypeptide(L)'
;MSKVVVITGAARGIGFATARACKARGGTVVIGDIDESAVKAAGKGLGVTALPVDVTSRESFETFLAEAEVAHGPVDVLVNNAGIMPIGPVTEESDADARRCVDINVHGVMLGTKLALERMLPRGRGHVVNIASLAGLLPTPGLALYNASKAAVVAFTEATRLEVLGSGVHVTAVLPSFTNTELIAGTSSPRGQKNCEPEDIADAVVAAIGRPRAQVVVPANLAFPTRLGQLFPERVREAVMRTYRLDKVFLNWDHEARKAYDDRIRS
;
A
#
# COMPACT_ATOMS: atom_id res chain seq x y z
N MET A 1 -19.00 2.46 12.74
CA MET A 1 -17.93 1.45 12.96
C MET A 1 -17.08 1.95 14.13
N SER A 2 -17.22 1.42 15.32
CA SER A 2 -16.43 1.89 16.48
C SER A 2 -15.08 1.15 16.57
N LYS A 3 -14.28 1.22 15.49
CA LYS A 3 -12.95 0.60 15.43
C LYS A 3 -11.87 1.68 15.46
N VAL A 4 -10.79 1.45 16.19
CA VAL A 4 -9.56 2.25 16.11
C VAL A 4 -8.77 1.79 14.89
N VAL A 5 -8.64 2.66 13.91
CA VAL A 5 -7.99 2.41 12.62
C VAL A 5 -6.73 3.26 12.51
N VAL A 6 -5.58 2.62 12.38
CA VAL A 6 -4.28 3.27 12.26
C VAL A 6 -3.76 3.09 10.83
N ILE A 7 -3.28 4.16 10.18
CA ILE A 7 -2.92 4.13 8.75
C ILE A 7 -1.56 4.80 8.56
N THR A 8 -0.59 4.11 7.95
CA THR A 8 0.72 4.66 7.61
C THR A 8 0.76 5.25 6.20
N GLY A 9 1.62 6.25 5.95
CA GLY A 9 1.72 6.93 4.66
C GLY A 9 0.42 7.67 4.30
N ALA A 10 -0.21 8.32 5.27
CA ALA A 10 -1.57 8.83 5.14
C ALA A 10 -1.66 10.37 5.05
N ALA A 11 -0.55 11.06 4.84
CA ALA A 11 -0.57 12.50 4.56
C ALA A 11 -1.23 12.82 3.20
N ARG A 12 -1.25 11.86 2.26
CA ARG A 12 -1.76 12.04 0.90
C ARG A 12 -2.22 10.72 0.25
N GLY A 13 -2.72 10.79 -0.98
CA GLY A 13 -3.02 9.63 -1.84
C GLY A 13 -4.01 8.62 -1.23
N ILE A 14 -3.71 7.34 -1.40
CA ILE A 14 -4.56 6.23 -0.95
C ILE A 14 -4.74 6.25 0.58
N GLY A 15 -3.67 6.50 1.34
CA GLY A 15 -3.73 6.54 2.80
C GLY A 15 -4.68 7.63 3.32
N PHE A 16 -4.58 8.84 2.76
CA PHE A 16 -5.46 9.95 3.09
C PHE A 16 -6.93 9.65 2.73
N ALA A 17 -7.17 9.14 1.52
CA ALA A 17 -8.52 8.76 1.08
C ALA A 17 -9.11 7.65 1.99
N THR A 18 -8.28 6.67 2.38
CA THR A 18 -8.68 5.61 3.32
C THR A 18 -9.04 6.17 4.69
N ALA A 19 -8.23 7.11 5.21
CA ALA A 19 -8.52 7.79 6.47
C ALA A 19 -9.87 8.51 6.45
N ARG A 20 -10.12 9.27 5.38
CA ARG A 20 -11.39 9.96 5.14
C ARG A 20 -12.57 9.01 5.08
N ALA A 21 -12.43 7.90 4.35
CA ALA A 21 -13.48 6.90 4.20
C ALA A 21 -13.78 6.15 5.50
N CYS A 22 -12.75 5.80 6.29
CA CYS A 22 -12.90 5.18 7.61
C CYS A 22 -13.61 6.11 8.59
N LYS A 23 -13.20 7.40 8.62
CA LYS A 23 -13.85 8.42 9.47
C LYS A 23 -15.32 8.62 9.10
N ALA A 24 -15.62 8.76 7.82
CA ALA A 24 -17.01 8.93 7.34
C ALA A 24 -17.93 7.78 7.76
N ARG A 25 -17.37 6.60 8.05
CA ARG A 25 -18.11 5.42 8.57
C ARG A 25 -18.06 5.28 10.08
N GLY A 26 -17.67 6.33 10.81
CA GLY A 26 -17.65 6.38 12.26
C GLY A 26 -16.49 5.62 12.92
N GLY A 27 -15.39 5.41 12.17
CA GLY A 27 -14.13 4.91 12.73
C GLY A 27 -13.38 6.00 13.48
N THR A 28 -12.69 5.63 14.55
CA THR A 28 -11.68 6.46 15.19
C THR A 28 -10.38 6.27 14.42
N VAL A 29 -9.87 7.33 13.79
CA VAL A 29 -8.76 7.22 12.84
C VAL A 29 -7.52 7.93 13.37
N VAL A 30 -6.38 7.25 13.28
CA VAL A 30 -5.04 7.81 13.52
C VAL A 30 -4.24 7.67 12.23
N ILE A 31 -3.65 8.76 11.76
CA ILE A 31 -2.83 8.77 10.56
C ILE A 31 -1.36 9.01 10.90
N GLY A 32 -0.47 8.33 10.18
CA GLY A 32 0.97 8.48 10.31
C GLY A 32 1.65 8.70 8.98
N ASP A 33 2.71 9.50 8.97
CA ASP A 33 3.57 9.72 7.80
C ASP A 33 4.97 10.16 8.26
N ILE A 34 5.98 9.95 7.43
CA ILE A 34 7.33 10.45 7.70
C ILE A 34 7.40 11.98 7.56
N ASP A 35 6.57 12.56 6.70
CA ASP A 35 6.40 13.99 6.53
C ASP A 35 5.47 14.53 7.63
N GLU A 36 6.08 14.89 8.77
CA GLU A 36 5.38 15.35 9.96
C GLU A 36 4.50 16.58 9.67
N SER A 37 4.97 17.50 8.85
CA SER A 37 4.23 18.72 8.51
C SER A 37 2.99 18.41 7.69
N ALA A 38 3.14 17.55 6.69
CA ALA A 38 2.04 17.15 5.81
C ALA A 38 0.99 16.30 6.55
N VAL A 39 1.42 15.36 7.42
CA VAL A 39 0.46 14.53 8.16
C VAL A 39 -0.32 15.35 9.18
N LYS A 40 0.31 16.32 9.86
CA LYS A 40 -0.39 17.24 10.78
C LYS A 40 -1.42 18.10 10.04
N ALA A 41 -1.06 18.62 8.86
CA ALA A 41 -2.01 19.36 8.02
C ALA A 41 -3.19 18.49 7.58
N ALA A 42 -2.92 17.25 7.13
CA ALA A 42 -3.93 16.27 6.75
C ALA A 42 -4.86 15.92 7.93
N GLY A 43 -4.28 15.67 9.11
CA GLY A 43 -5.03 15.36 10.32
C GLY A 43 -5.93 16.50 10.76
N LYS A 44 -5.42 17.75 10.72
CA LYS A 44 -6.22 18.95 10.98
C LYS A 44 -7.39 19.07 10.00
N GLY A 45 -7.16 18.87 8.71
CA GLY A 45 -8.19 18.92 7.67
C GLY A 45 -9.26 17.86 7.84
N LEU A 46 -8.87 16.65 8.23
CA LEU A 46 -9.80 15.56 8.50
C LEU A 46 -10.41 15.60 9.92
N GLY A 47 -9.82 16.34 10.88
CA GLY A 47 -10.18 16.29 12.30
C GLY A 47 -9.92 14.90 12.88
N VAL A 48 -8.73 14.35 12.68
CA VAL A 48 -8.25 13.06 13.19
C VAL A 48 -6.87 13.23 13.83
N THR A 49 -6.47 12.28 14.68
CA THR A 49 -5.13 12.26 15.27
C THR A 49 -4.10 11.99 14.17
N ALA A 50 -3.02 12.78 14.18
CA ALA A 50 -1.95 12.71 13.20
C ALA A 50 -0.58 12.73 13.92
N LEU A 51 0.25 11.74 13.65
CA LEU A 51 1.52 11.51 14.32
C LEU A 51 2.63 11.27 13.28
N PRO A 52 3.89 11.64 13.56
CA PRO A 52 4.99 11.23 12.71
C PRO A 52 5.25 9.73 12.85
N VAL A 53 5.63 9.07 11.75
CA VAL A 53 6.11 7.70 11.78
C VAL A 53 7.07 7.40 10.65
N ASP A 54 8.24 6.87 11.00
CA ASP A 54 9.14 6.20 10.08
C ASP A 54 8.88 4.69 10.16
N VAL A 55 8.31 4.12 9.11
CA VAL A 55 7.97 2.69 9.08
C VAL A 55 9.19 1.78 9.01
N THR A 56 10.38 2.32 8.73
CA THR A 56 11.65 1.58 8.71
C THR A 56 12.29 1.48 10.10
N SER A 57 11.87 2.34 11.04
CA SER A 57 12.33 2.34 12.43
C SER A 57 11.34 1.61 13.34
N ARG A 58 11.81 0.54 14.00
CA ARG A 58 11.01 -0.18 15.00
C ARG A 58 10.54 0.74 16.12
N GLU A 59 11.44 1.54 16.68
CA GLU A 59 11.14 2.46 17.79
C GLU A 59 10.05 3.48 17.39
N SER A 60 10.20 4.07 16.21
CA SER A 60 9.21 5.02 15.67
C SER A 60 7.84 4.35 15.48
N PHE A 61 7.80 3.14 14.94
CA PHE A 61 6.53 2.44 14.69
C PHE A 61 5.88 1.98 16.01
N GLU A 62 6.66 1.49 16.98
CA GLU A 62 6.15 1.13 18.30
C GLU A 62 5.56 2.34 19.03
N THR A 63 6.27 3.49 18.99
CA THR A 63 5.79 4.76 19.55
C THR A 63 4.49 5.21 18.89
N PHE A 64 4.42 5.18 17.57
CA PHE A 64 3.21 5.52 16.80
C PHE A 64 1.99 4.69 17.22
N LEU A 65 2.15 3.36 17.33
CA LEU A 65 1.06 2.49 17.78
C LEU A 65 0.70 2.73 19.25
N ALA A 66 1.69 2.92 20.12
CA ALA A 66 1.46 3.13 21.53
C ALA A 66 0.73 4.47 21.80
N GLU A 67 1.11 5.55 21.13
CA GLU A 67 0.43 6.84 21.23
C GLU A 67 -1.01 6.76 20.72
N ALA A 68 -1.25 6.02 19.62
CA ALA A 68 -2.59 5.76 19.11
C ALA A 68 -3.45 5.01 20.17
N GLU A 69 -2.86 4.00 20.83
CA GLU A 69 -3.54 3.22 21.86
C GLU A 69 -3.82 4.03 23.14
N VAL A 70 -2.89 4.88 23.56
CA VAL A 70 -3.08 5.78 24.71
C VAL A 70 -4.23 6.76 24.46
N ALA A 71 -4.31 7.30 23.24
CA ALA A 71 -5.32 8.31 22.91
C ALA A 71 -6.72 7.72 22.67
N HIS A 72 -6.80 6.50 22.12
CA HIS A 72 -8.06 5.99 21.55
C HIS A 72 -8.41 4.55 21.98
N GLY A 73 -7.57 3.91 22.75
CA GLY A 73 -7.72 2.50 23.11
C GLY A 73 -7.10 1.55 22.07
N PRO A 74 -7.25 0.25 22.29
CA PRO A 74 -6.56 -0.77 21.51
C PRO A 74 -6.78 -0.66 20.01
N VAL A 75 -5.70 -0.73 19.22
CA VAL A 75 -5.76 -0.72 17.74
C VAL A 75 -6.53 -1.94 17.25
N ASP A 76 -7.63 -1.72 16.53
CA ASP A 76 -8.45 -2.76 15.91
C ASP A 76 -8.03 -3.04 14.45
N VAL A 77 -7.52 -2.03 13.76
CA VAL A 77 -7.09 -2.14 12.36
C VAL A 77 -5.78 -1.39 12.15
N LEU A 78 -4.78 -2.06 11.56
CA LEU A 78 -3.61 -1.42 10.99
C LEU A 78 -3.68 -1.50 9.47
N VAL A 79 -3.54 -0.35 8.79
CA VAL A 79 -3.37 -0.28 7.35
C VAL A 79 -1.92 0.11 7.05
N ASN A 80 -1.11 -0.86 6.63
CA ASN A 80 0.23 -0.65 6.11
C ASN A 80 0.12 -0.12 4.67
N ASN A 81 0.14 1.20 4.53
CA ASN A 81 -0.03 1.87 3.23
C ASN A 81 1.23 2.62 2.79
N ALA A 82 2.12 3.01 3.71
CA ALA A 82 3.37 3.68 3.36
C ALA A 82 4.15 2.88 2.29
N GLY A 83 4.65 3.58 1.27
CA GLY A 83 5.38 2.96 0.19
C GLY A 83 5.84 3.95 -0.86
N ILE A 84 6.89 3.59 -1.58
CA ILE A 84 7.48 4.36 -2.68
C ILE A 84 7.55 3.51 -3.95
N MET A 85 7.63 4.19 -5.10
CA MET A 85 7.71 3.54 -6.40
C MET A 85 8.81 4.18 -7.25
N PRO A 86 10.08 3.76 -7.10
CA PRO A 86 11.11 4.09 -8.08
C PRO A 86 10.74 3.49 -9.44
N ILE A 87 11.07 4.20 -10.53
CA ILE A 87 10.82 3.76 -11.91
C ILE A 87 12.05 4.01 -12.78
N GLY A 88 12.26 3.13 -13.76
CA GLY A 88 13.35 3.24 -14.72
C GLY A 88 13.94 1.89 -15.11
N PRO A 89 14.91 1.88 -16.03
CA PRO A 89 15.67 0.68 -16.33
C PRO A 89 16.44 0.20 -15.09
N VAL A 90 16.43 -1.10 -14.81
CA VAL A 90 17.11 -1.66 -13.61
C VAL A 90 18.61 -1.35 -13.57
N THR A 91 19.23 -1.11 -14.71
CA THR A 91 20.65 -0.75 -14.82
C THR A 91 20.95 0.70 -14.43
N GLU A 92 19.92 1.55 -14.33
CA GLU A 92 20.02 2.97 -13.96
C GLU A 92 19.56 3.23 -12.52
N GLU A 93 18.95 2.24 -11.89
CA GLU A 93 18.50 2.31 -10.49
C GLU A 93 19.71 2.30 -9.54
N SER A 94 19.75 3.23 -8.60
CA SER A 94 20.81 3.25 -7.60
C SER A 94 20.64 2.18 -6.53
N ASP A 95 21.76 1.67 -5.99
CA ASP A 95 21.71 0.75 -4.84
C ASP A 95 20.99 1.37 -3.63
N ALA A 96 21.07 2.69 -3.46
CA ALA A 96 20.41 3.41 -2.39
C ALA A 96 18.88 3.40 -2.58
N ASP A 97 18.38 3.66 -3.79
CA ASP A 97 16.96 3.59 -4.11
C ASP A 97 16.42 2.16 -3.97
N ALA A 98 17.23 1.16 -4.37
CA ALA A 98 16.88 -0.25 -4.21
C ALA A 98 16.71 -0.62 -2.73
N ARG A 99 17.66 -0.27 -1.88
CA ARG A 99 17.57 -0.52 -0.43
C ARG A 99 16.39 0.20 0.19
N ARG A 100 16.23 1.50 -0.08
CA ARG A 100 15.12 2.31 0.43
C ARG A 100 13.76 1.73 0.03
N CYS A 101 13.62 1.29 -1.23
CA CYS A 101 12.39 0.65 -1.70
C CYS A 101 12.08 -0.63 -0.91
N VAL A 102 13.06 -1.48 -0.64
CA VAL A 102 12.89 -2.69 0.15
C VAL A 102 12.60 -2.35 1.61
N ASP A 103 13.32 -1.40 2.20
CA ASP A 103 13.15 -1.02 3.61
C ASP A 103 11.75 -0.47 3.88
N ILE A 104 11.24 0.41 3.01
CA ILE A 104 9.90 1.00 3.18
C ILE A 104 8.81 0.00 2.79
N ASN A 105 8.88 -0.54 1.55
CA ASN A 105 7.77 -1.31 0.98
C ASN A 105 7.66 -2.72 1.55
N VAL A 106 8.77 -3.32 2.02
CA VAL A 106 8.81 -4.71 2.49
C VAL A 106 9.03 -4.75 3.99
N HIS A 107 10.18 -4.27 4.48
CA HIS A 107 10.50 -4.35 5.92
C HIS A 107 9.52 -3.54 6.75
N GLY A 108 9.09 -2.34 6.30
CA GLY A 108 8.08 -1.54 6.98
C GLY A 108 6.73 -2.26 7.10
N VAL A 109 6.29 -2.95 6.05
CA VAL A 109 5.06 -3.76 6.08
C VAL A 109 5.21 -4.97 7.00
N MET A 110 6.35 -5.68 6.96
CA MET A 110 6.65 -6.82 7.84
C MET A 110 6.66 -6.39 9.30
N LEU A 111 7.34 -5.28 9.60
CA LEU A 111 7.44 -4.72 10.95
C LEU A 111 6.07 -4.30 11.49
N GLY A 112 5.32 -3.50 10.73
CA GLY A 112 3.98 -3.06 11.14
C GLY A 112 3.03 -4.23 11.36
N THR A 113 3.06 -5.23 10.45
CA THR A 113 2.25 -6.45 10.60
C THR A 113 2.61 -7.19 11.89
N LYS A 114 3.91 -7.40 12.17
CA LYS A 114 4.38 -8.06 13.38
C LYS A 114 3.91 -7.31 14.63
N LEU A 115 4.15 -6.01 14.72
CA LEU A 115 3.78 -5.19 15.86
C LEU A 115 2.27 -5.15 16.11
N ALA A 116 1.46 -5.15 15.04
CA ALA A 116 0.01 -5.24 15.14
C ALA A 116 -0.43 -6.62 15.64
N LEU A 117 0.14 -7.71 15.10
CA LEU A 117 -0.21 -9.07 15.52
C LEU A 117 0.16 -9.34 16.99
N GLU A 118 1.31 -8.83 17.47
CA GLU A 118 1.70 -8.90 18.89
C GLU A 118 0.64 -8.29 19.82
N ARG A 119 -0.08 -7.26 19.36
CA ARG A 119 -1.16 -6.56 20.09
C ARG A 119 -2.54 -7.22 19.90
N MET A 120 -2.79 -7.77 18.71
CA MET A 120 -4.12 -8.27 18.31
C MET A 120 -4.36 -9.73 18.72
N LEU A 121 -3.34 -10.61 18.60
CA LEU A 121 -3.46 -12.05 18.88
C LEU A 121 -3.86 -12.34 20.33
N PRO A 122 -3.29 -11.68 21.37
CA PRO A 122 -3.71 -11.91 22.76
C PRO A 122 -5.18 -11.56 23.01
N ARG A 123 -5.75 -10.66 22.18
CA ARG A 123 -7.17 -10.23 22.28
C ARG A 123 -8.10 -11.08 21.41
N GLY A 124 -7.58 -11.97 20.58
CA GLY A 124 -8.34 -12.80 19.64
C GLY A 124 -9.14 -11.97 18.61
N ARG A 125 -8.74 -10.72 18.34
CA ARG A 125 -9.41 -9.84 17.39
C ARG A 125 -8.47 -8.77 16.84
N GLY A 126 -8.66 -8.43 15.56
CA GLY A 126 -7.92 -7.39 14.88
C GLY A 126 -7.88 -7.63 13.38
N HIS A 127 -7.41 -6.64 12.63
CA HIS A 127 -7.26 -6.75 11.20
C HIS A 127 -6.04 -5.98 10.70
N VAL A 128 -5.13 -6.64 10.02
CA VAL A 128 -4.03 -6.00 9.30
C VAL A 128 -4.36 -5.96 7.82
N VAL A 129 -4.31 -4.77 7.23
CA VAL A 129 -4.51 -4.55 5.79
C VAL A 129 -3.21 -4.05 5.18
N ASN A 130 -2.61 -4.82 4.30
CA ASN A 130 -1.37 -4.48 3.59
C ASN A 130 -1.69 -3.98 2.19
N ILE A 131 -1.31 -2.73 1.88
CA ILE A 131 -1.46 -2.19 0.52
C ILE A 131 -0.30 -2.72 -0.34
N ALA A 132 -0.60 -3.79 -1.06
CA ALA A 132 0.27 -4.37 -2.08
C ALA A 132 0.13 -3.63 -3.43
N SER A 133 0.06 -4.34 -4.53
CA SER A 133 -0.22 -3.83 -5.88
C SER A 133 -0.48 -5.01 -6.83
N LEU A 134 -1.21 -4.79 -7.91
CA LEU A 134 -1.22 -5.71 -9.05
C LEU A 134 0.17 -5.89 -9.68
N ALA A 135 1.06 -4.90 -9.53
CA ALA A 135 2.47 -4.99 -9.91
C ALA A 135 3.21 -6.13 -9.18
N GLY A 136 2.73 -6.60 -8.02
CA GLY A 136 3.25 -7.78 -7.33
C GLY A 136 2.88 -9.11 -8.00
N LEU A 137 1.89 -9.12 -8.90
CA LEU A 137 1.44 -10.29 -9.65
C LEU A 137 1.76 -10.20 -11.15
N LEU A 138 1.86 -8.99 -11.69
CA LEU A 138 2.10 -8.70 -13.11
C LEU A 138 3.38 -7.85 -13.24
N PRO A 139 4.55 -8.48 -13.35
CA PRO A 139 5.81 -7.75 -13.55
C PRO A 139 5.76 -6.88 -14.80
N THR A 140 6.20 -5.63 -14.67
CA THR A 140 6.16 -4.63 -15.73
C THR A 140 7.56 -4.03 -15.92
N PRO A 141 8.08 -3.90 -17.15
CA PRO A 141 9.36 -3.25 -17.42
C PRO A 141 9.40 -1.82 -16.85
N GLY A 142 10.55 -1.42 -16.31
CA GLY A 142 10.73 -0.13 -15.64
C GLY A 142 10.22 -0.07 -14.20
N LEU A 143 9.75 -1.20 -13.65
CA LEU A 143 9.30 -1.32 -12.25
C LEU A 143 9.99 -2.48 -11.52
N ALA A 144 11.19 -2.89 -11.90
CA ALA A 144 11.80 -4.12 -11.36
C ALA A 144 11.85 -4.14 -9.83
N LEU A 145 12.34 -3.08 -9.20
CA LEU A 145 12.42 -2.97 -7.74
C LEU A 145 11.02 -2.94 -7.09
N TYR A 146 10.12 -2.12 -7.64
CA TYR A 146 8.76 -2.02 -7.14
C TYR A 146 7.99 -3.33 -7.28
N ASN A 147 8.07 -4.00 -8.45
CA ASN A 147 7.46 -5.32 -8.65
C ASN A 147 7.94 -6.34 -7.60
N ALA A 148 9.28 -6.42 -7.41
CA ALA A 148 9.87 -7.31 -6.42
C ALA A 148 9.36 -7.01 -5.01
N SER A 149 9.32 -5.72 -4.61
CA SER A 149 8.83 -5.31 -3.30
C SER A 149 7.36 -5.66 -3.08
N LYS A 150 6.51 -5.43 -4.09
CA LYS A 150 5.07 -5.71 -3.97
C LYS A 150 4.75 -7.21 -4.08
N ALA A 151 5.55 -8.00 -4.83
CA ALA A 151 5.46 -9.44 -4.82
C ALA A 151 5.80 -10.03 -3.44
N ALA A 152 6.85 -9.50 -2.79
CA ALA A 152 7.19 -9.87 -1.41
C ALA A 152 6.04 -9.59 -0.44
N VAL A 153 5.39 -8.42 -0.54
CA VAL A 153 4.23 -8.07 0.31
C VAL A 153 3.05 -9.02 0.08
N VAL A 154 2.77 -9.40 -1.16
CA VAL A 154 1.69 -10.36 -1.47
C VAL A 154 1.98 -11.71 -0.82
N ALA A 155 3.17 -12.26 -1.02
CA ALA A 155 3.58 -13.56 -0.48
C ALA A 155 3.61 -13.54 1.06
N PHE A 156 4.20 -12.50 1.65
CA PHE A 156 4.26 -12.32 3.11
C PHE A 156 2.86 -12.23 3.71
N THR A 157 1.97 -11.44 3.12
CA THR A 157 0.59 -11.28 3.61
C THR A 157 -0.17 -12.59 3.61
N GLU A 158 -0.03 -13.39 2.55
CA GLU A 158 -0.72 -14.68 2.46
C GLU A 158 -0.16 -15.71 3.47
N ALA A 159 1.15 -15.78 3.62
CA ALA A 159 1.77 -16.66 4.62
C ALA A 159 1.31 -16.30 6.04
N THR A 160 1.40 -15.01 6.39
CA THR A 160 0.97 -14.52 7.71
C THR A 160 -0.52 -14.74 7.95
N ARG A 161 -1.38 -14.55 6.92
CA ARG A 161 -2.81 -14.85 7.02
C ARG A 161 -3.06 -16.32 7.38
N LEU A 162 -2.31 -17.23 6.79
CA LEU A 162 -2.41 -18.68 7.09
C LEU A 162 -1.93 -19.01 8.51
N GLU A 163 -0.88 -18.34 8.98
CA GLU A 163 -0.36 -18.52 10.35
C GLU A 163 -1.38 -18.12 11.42
N VAL A 164 -2.17 -17.07 11.17
CA VAL A 164 -3.17 -16.58 12.15
C VAL A 164 -4.57 -17.12 11.92
N LEU A 165 -4.73 -18.10 11.03
CA LEU A 165 -6.04 -18.67 10.69
C LEU A 165 -6.69 -19.29 11.94
N GLY A 166 -7.94 -18.90 12.21
CA GLY A 166 -8.70 -19.36 13.38
C GLY A 166 -8.44 -18.58 14.68
N SER A 167 -7.50 -17.63 14.70
CA SER A 167 -7.19 -16.81 15.88
C SER A 167 -8.19 -15.68 16.17
N GLY A 168 -9.11 -15.40 15.24
CA GLY A 168 -9.98 -14.23 15.29
C GLY A 168 -9.32 -12.95 14.76
N VAL A 169 -8.04 -12.99 14.37
CA VAL A 169 -7.32 -11.89 13.70
C VAL A 169 -7.29 -12.13 12.19
N HIS A 170 -7.44 -11.07 11.42
CA HIS A 170 -7.45 -11.14 9.96
C HIS A 170 -6.25 -10.40 9.36
N VAL A 171 -5.78 -10.90 8.21
CA VAL A 171 -4.75 -10.25 7.40
C VAL A 171 -5.21 -10.24 5.95
N THR A 172 -5.19 -9.06 5.31
CA THR A 172 -5.68 -8.86 3.94
C THR A 172 -4.65 -8.14 3.08
N ALA A 173 -4.41 -8.62 1.87
CA ALA A 173 -3.70 -7.87 0.84
C ALA A 173 -4.69 -7.10 -0.04
N VAL A 174 -4.52 -5.79 -0.17
CA VAL A 174 -5.23 -4.98 -1.18
C VAL A 174 -4.27 -4.74 -2.33
N LEU A 175 -4.72 -5.02 -3.54
CA LEU A 175 -3.92 -4.97 -4.77
C LEU A 175 -4.49 -3.90 -5.73
N PRO A 176 -4.12 -2.62 -5.55
CA PRO A 176 -4.49 -1.58 -6.50
C PRO A 176 -3.88 -1.81 -7.88
N SER A 177 -4.60 -1.42 -8.92
CA SER A 177 -4.08 -1.17 -10.25
C SER A 177 -3.54 0.26 -10.33
N PHE A 178 -3.31 0.78 -11.54
CA PHE A 178 -2.93 2.17 -11.77
C PHE A 178 -3.92 3.11 -11.06
N THR A 179 -3.40 3.90 -10.11
CA THR A 179 -4.22 4.79 -9.26
C THR A 179 -3.68 6.21 -9.38
N ASN A 180 -4.56 7.19 -9.59
CA ASN A 180 -4.22 8.60 -9.75
C ASN A 180 -3.66 9.18 -8.44
N THR A 181 -2.38 8.97 -8.24
CA THR A 181 -1.58 9.49 -7.12
C THR A 181 -0.25 10.01 -7.65
N GLU A 182 0.52 10.67 -6.79
CA GLU A 182 1.87 11.13 -7.15
C GLU A 182 2.81 9.97 -7.55
N LEU A 183 2.54 8.72 -7.14
CA LEU A 183 3.34 7.56 -7.51
C LEU A 183 3.45 7.37 -9.03
N ILE A 184 2.37 7.69 -9.77
CA ILE A 184 2.33 7.57 -11.23
C ILE A 184 2.59 8.89 -11.95
N ALA A 185 3.07 9.93 -11.24
CA ALA A 185 3.41 11.21 -11.86
C ALA A 185 4.38 11.00 -13.04
N GLY A 186 4.15 11.71 -14.14
CA GLY A 186 4.96 11.62 -15.36
C GLY A 186 4.79 10.34 -16.18
N THR A 187 4.02 9.34 -15.72
CA THR A 187 3.79 8.11 -16.49
C THR A 187 2.53 8.18 -17.33
N SER A 188 2.48 7.38 -18.39
CA SER A 188 1.26 7.22 -19.21
C SER A 188 0.38 6.11 -18.63
N SER A 189 -0.92 6.16 -18.92
CA SER A 189 -1.81 5.05 -18.59
C SER A 189 -1.74 3.94 -19.65
N PRO A 190 -1.91 2.67 -19.26
CA PRO A 190 -2.02 1.57 -20.23
C PRO A 190 -3.18 1.80 -21.20
N ARG A 191 -2.99 1.36 -22.45
CA ARG A 191 -4.01 1.54 -23.49
C ARG A 191 -5.32 0.86 -23.10
N GLY A 192 -6.41 1.62 -23.12
CA GLY A 192 -7.78 1.09 -22.85
C GLY A 192 -8.08 0.82 -21.37
N GLN A 193 -7.18 1.19 -20.44
CA GLN A 193 -7.42 1.08 -19.02
C GLN A 193 -7.64 2.46 -18.41
N LYS A 194 -8.73 2.63 -17.66
CA LYS A 194 -8.95 3.80 -16.82
C LYS A 194 -8.23 3.58 -15.48
N ASN A 195 -7.50 4.59 -15.04
CA ASN A 195 -6.93 4.58 -13.70
C ASN A 195 -8.02 4.58 -12.63
N CYS A 196 -7.73 3.95 -11.51
CA CYS A 196 -8.53 4.11 -10.30
C CYS A 196 -8.27 5.47 -9.66
N GLU A 197 -9.26 5.95 -8.92
CA GLU A 197 -9.06 7.05 -7.99
C GLU A 197 -8.64 6.51 -6.60
N PRO A 198 -7.94 7.28 -5.77
CA PRO A 198 -7.62 6.88 -4.40
C PRO A 198 -8.83 6.45 -3.59
N GLU A 199 -9.99 7.01 -3.89
CA GLU A 199 -11.28 6.69 -3.28
C GLU A 199 -11.76 5.28 -3.59
N ASP A 200 -11.50 4.77 -4.79
CA ASP A 200 -11.87 3.39 -5.17
C ASP A 200 -11.12 2.38 -4.29
N ILE A 201 -9.84 2.68 -3.99
CA ILE A 201 -9.01 1.85 -3.13
C ILE A 201 -9.47 1.97 -1.68
N ALA A 202 -9.76 3.19 -1.23
CA ALA A 202 -10.26 3.47 0.11
C ALA A 202 -11.57 2.72 0.41
N ASP A 203 -12.50 2.72 -0.52
CA ASP A 203 -13.77 1.99 -0.39
C ASP A 203 -13.54 0.47 -0.33
N ALA A 204 -12.60 -0.05 -1.11
CA ALA A 204 -12.25 -1.46 -1.08
C ALA A 204 -11.58 -1.85 0.26
N VAL A 205 -10.71 -0.99 0.81
CA VAL A 205 -10.12 -1.19 2.15
C VAL A 205 -11.21 -1.21 3.22
N VAL A 206 -12.12 -0.24 3.20
CA VAL A 206 -13.22 -0.18 4.18
C VAL A 206 -14.15 -1.37 4.05
N ALA A 207 -14.45 -1.82 2.84
CA ALA A 207 -15.23 -3.04 2.61
C ALA A 207 -14.51 -4.27 3.17
N ALA A 208 -13.19 -4.38 2.99
CA ALA A 208 -12.38 -5.45 3.55
C ALA A 208 -12.35 -5.43 5.09
N ILE A 209 -12.27 -4.25 5.71
CA ILE A 209 -12.36 -4.09 7.17
C ILE A 209 -13.72 -4.60 7.71
N GLY A 210 -14.80 -4.39 6.96
CA GLY A 210 -16.13 -4.88 7.32
C GLY A 210 -16.33 -6.37 7.05
N ARG A 211 -15.71 -6.89 5.97
CA ARG A 211 -15.79 -8.30 5.56
C ARG A 211 -14.41 -8.77 5.09
N PRO A 212 -13.60 -9.33 5.99
CA PRO A 212 -12.23 -9.74 5.69
C PRO A 212 -12.13 -10.74 4.52
N ARG A 213 -11.14 -10.53 3.67
CA ARG A 213 -10.81 -11.38 2.52
C ARG A 213 -9.30 -11.56 2.45
N ALA A 214 -8.82 -12.67 1.90
CA ALA A 214 -7.37 -12.89 1.71
C ALA A 214 -6.76 -11.80 0.80
N GLN A 215 -7.39 -11.57 -0.35
CA GLN A 215 -6.94 -10.59 -1.34
C GLN A 215 -8.12 -9.79 -1.91
N VAL A 216 -7.89 -8.50 -2.14
CA VAL A 216 -8.84 -7.58 -2.75
C VAL A 216 -8.15 -6.87 -3.92
N VAL A 217 -8.50 -7.19 -5.14
CA VAL A 217 -8.01 -6.52 -6.35
C VAL A 217 -8.91 -5.34 -6.69
N VAL A 218 -8.31 -4.19 -7.02
CA VAL A 218 -9.03 -2.98 -7.40
C VAL A 218 -8.49 -2.44 -8.73
N PRO A 219 -9.34 -2.33 -9.74
CA PRO A 219 -10.77 -2.67 -9.78
C PRO A 219 -10.99 -4.19 -9.84
N ALA A 220 -12.13 -4.65 -9.33
CA ALA A 220 -12.43 -6.08 -9.15
C ALA A 220 -12.46 -6.90 -10.45
N ASN A 221 -12.78 -6.26 -11.58
CA ASN A 221 -12.80 -6.90 -12.90
C ASN A 221 -11.41 -7.38 -13.37
N LEU A 222 -10.31 -6.87 -12.77
CA LEU A 222 -8.94 -7.31 -13.07
C LEU A 222 -8.54 -8.58 -12.28
N ALA A 223 -9.29 -8.99 -11.27
CA ALA A 223 -8.92 -10.12 -10.42
C ALA A 223 -8.81 -11.45 -11.19
N PHE A 224 -9.83 -11.76 -11.99
CA PHE A 224 -9.85 -12.99 -12.78
C PHE A 224 -8.82 -12.99 -13.92
N PRO A 225 -8.76 -11.95 -14.78
CA PRO A 225 -7.76 -11.89 -15.86
C PRO A 225 -6.32 -11.96 -15.35
N THR A 226 -6.02 -11.30 -14.22
CA THR A 226 -4.68 -11.33 -13.63
C THR A 226 -4.27 -12.73 -13.20
N ARG A 227 -5.16 -13.46 -12.51
CA ARG A 227 -4.89 -14.84 -12.09
C ARG A 227 -4.77 -15.79 -13.26
N LEU A 228 -5.67 -15.67 -14.23
CA LEU A 228 -5.64 -16.50 -15.44
C LEU A 228 -4.39 -16.22 -16.26
N GLY A 229 -3.98 -14.95 -16.36
CA GLY A 229 -2.78 -14.52 -17.09
C GLY A 229 -1.48 -15.16 -16.60
N GLN A 230 -1.40 -15.49 -15.30
CA GLN A 230 -0.23 -16.19 -14.74
C GLN A 230 -0.07 -17.63 -15.26
N LEU A 231 -1.14 -18.24 -15.75
CA LEU A 231 -1.12 -19.60 -16.31
C LEU A 231 -0.74 -19.62 -17.80
N PHE A 232 -0.71 -18.45 -18.46
CA PHE A 232 -0.38 -18.39 -19.86
C PHE A 232 1.12 -18.59 -20.13
N PRO A 233 1.49 -19.21 -21.25
CA PRO A 233 2.86 -19.27 -21.71
C PRO A 233 3.46 -17.87 -21.87
N GLU A 234 4.79 -17.78 -21.68
CA GLU A 234 5.53 -16.52 -21.70
C GLU A 234 5.25 -15.65 -22.94
N ARG A 235 5.27 -16.28 -24.14
CA ARG A 235 4.98 -15.59 -25.41
C ARG A 235 3.61 -14.90 -25.44
N VAL A 236 2.59 -15.50 -24.80
CA VAL A 236 1.25 -14.92 -24.71
C VAL A 236 1.25 -13.73 -23.77
N ARG A 237 1.93 -13.85 -22.62
CA ARG A 237 2.07 -12.75 -21.65
C ARG A 237 2.79 -11.55 -22.26
N GLU A 238 3.87 -11.80 -23.01
CA GLU A 238 4.60 -10.74 -23.73
C GLU A 238 3.74 -10.07 -24.81
N ALA A 239 2.96 -10.84 -25.57
CA ALA A 239 2.06 -10.30 -26.58
C ALA A 239 0.98 -9.40 -25.95
N VAL A 240 0.40 -9.83 -24.82
CA VAL A 240 -0.55 -9.02 -24.04
C VAL A 240 0.12 -7.73 -23.55
N MET A 241 1.32 -7.80 -22.98
CA MET A 241 2.07 -6.65 -22.50
C MET A 241 2.29 -5.60 -23.61
N ARG A 242 2.72 -6.05 -24.79
CA ARG A 242 2.93 -5.16 -25.96
C ARG A 242 1.62 -4.58 -26.49
N THR A 243 0.52 -5.35 -26.51
CA THR A 243 -0.79 -4.90 -26.97
C THR A 243 -1.32 -3.74 -26.14
N TYR A 244 -1.19 -3.83 -24.81
CA TYR A 244 -1.58 -2.78 -23.86
C TYR A 244 -0.49 -1.72 -23.62
N ARG A 245 0.66 -1.82 -24.31
CA ARG A 245 1.83 -0.93 -24.19
C ARG A 245 2.41 -0.84 -22.77
N LEU A 246 2.20 -1.84 -21.95
CA LEU A 246 2.75 -1.92 -20.60
C LEU A 246 4.28 -1.93 -20.59
N ASP A 247 4.89 -2.42 -21.66
CA ASP A 247 6.34 -2.46 -21.89
C ASP A 247 7.00 -1.08 -21.95
N LYS A 248 6.24 0.01 -22.10
CA LYS A 248 6.74 1.38 -22.29
C LYS A 248 6.32 2.37 -21.21
N VAL A 249 5.29 2.04 -20.40
CA VAL A 249 4.66 2.97 -19.45
C VAL A 249 5.68 3.55 -18.46
N PHE A 250 6.60 2.73 -17.96
CA PHE A 250 7.58 3.12 -16.94
C PHE A 250 9.02 3.20 -17.45
N LEU A 251 9.22 3.00 -18.76
CA LEU A 251 10.50 3.23 -19.46
C LEU A 251 10.50 4.54 -20.25
N ASN A 252 9.33 5.10 -20.52
CA ASN A 252 9.15 6.36 -21.22
C ASN A 252 8.25 7.28 -20.37
N TRP A 253 8.86 7.97 -19.39
CA TRP A 253 8.11 8.88 -18.50
C TRP A 253 8.60 10.32 -18.66
N ASP A 254 7.76 11.27 -18.25
CA ASP A 254 8.09 12.68 -18.16
C ASP A 254 8.88 12.95 -16.88
N HIS A 255 10.19 13.18 -17.03
CA HIS A 255 11.10 13.41 -15.91
C HIS A 255 10.77 14.69 -15.14
N GLU A 256 10.34 15.76 -15.82
CA GLU A 256 10.02 17.03 -15.18
C GLU A 256 8.75 16.91 -14.33
N ALA A 257 7.73 16.28 -14.88
CA ALA A 257 6.47 16.05 -14.16
C ALA A 257 6.65 15.12 -12.94
N ARG A 258 7.68 14.25 -12.96
CA ARG A 258 7.96 13.32 -11.87
C ARG A 258 8.96 13.85 -10.84
N LYS A 259 9.73 14.86 -11.18
CA LYS A 259 10.87 15.34 -10.38
C LYS A 259 10.52 15.58 -8.91
N ALA A 260 9.42 16.27 -8.64
CA ALA A 260 9.00 16.57 -7.25
C ALA A 260 8.74 15.29 -6.41
N TYR A 261 8.23 14.24 -7.05
CA TYR A 261 8.04 12.94 -6.39
C TYR A 261 9.38 12.25 -6.15
N ASP A 262 10.24 12.20 -7.17
CA ASP A 262 11.55 11.53 -7.09
C ASP A 262 12.47 12.19 -6.06
N ASP A 263 12.51 13.53 -6.03
CA ASP A 263 13.25 14.29 -5.03
C ASP A 263 12.78 13.95 -3.60
N ARG A 264 11.47 13.86 -3.39
CA ARG A 264 10.89 13.53 -2.08
C ARG A 264 11.19 12.10 -1.62
N ILE A 265 11.15 11.11 -2.51
CA ILE A 265 11.43 9.72 -2.12
C ILE A 265 12.93 9.45 -1.92
N ARG A 266 13.79 10.35 -2.38
CA ARG A 266 15.24 10.28 -2.21
C ARG A 266 15.76 11.08 -1.03
N SER A 267 15.00 12.04 -0.52
CA SER A 267 15.31 12.77 0.72
C SER A 267 15.04 11.88 1.95
#